data_53a0a9c942b978b277eb5a191029d7ac
#
_entry.id   53a0a9c942b978b277eb5a191029d7ac
#
_cell.length_a   1.000
_cell.length_b   1.000
_cell.length_c   1.000
_cell.angle_alpha   90.00
_cell.angle_beta   90.00
_cell.angle_gamma   90.00
#
_symmetry.space_group_name_H-M   'P 1'
#
loop_
_entity.id
_entity.type
_entity.pdbx_description
1 polymer ?
#
loop_
_entity_poly.entity_id
_entity_poly.type
_entity_poly.pdbx_seq_one_letter_code
_entity_poly.pdbx_strand_id
1 'polypeptide(L)'
;MAMFCALFISASWLQVVAAEDIADDDRNVRKLYESFSAERGEIVAGGIPIATSVPVDNQFKYLRSYPYGELYAPVVGYYTLNQGNAGIESALNPLLTGRASSQFVAQITSLFTGTSPQGASVMLSLDPVLQQAAWDALGDQRGSVVAIDPATGRVLAMVSKPSFDPNKLASHSSSSVFDAYLQLAEDPGNPLANRAIAGDQYFPGSVFKIVMTAAALESGRFDATSEFLNVPELELPLSTKSIKNSGGRLCGGSETVTLEEAFRLSCNIPFAELGLELGEAEIASVAEDFGFGATLEIPLTVTPSSFPRGMDQAQLMLSSFGQFDVRVTPLQIAMISAAVANDGVVMKPSLVDEIIAPNLSVIRSSEPSIYSRPLSTGTAAELTRMMVGNVERGVASGAIISGLNVAGKTGTAETGIGSGRTFWFTGFAPAESPRVAIAVVVEGDRADGTGNTVAAPIAKAVLEAVMAQ
;
A
#
# COMPACT_ATOMS: atom_id res chain seq x y z
N MET A 1 54.08 -21.37 -27.11
CA MET A 1 52.91 -22.18 -26.92
C MET A 1 52.29 -21.97 -25.52
N ALA A 2 52.98 -22.34 -24.40
CA ALA A 2 52.43 -22.24 -23.02
C ALA A 2 51.89 -20.82 -22.66
N MET A 3 52.60 -19.76 -23.04
CA MET A 3 52.18 -18.38 -22.80
C MET A 3 50.90 -17.99 -23.54
N PHE A 4 50.73 -18.47 -24.78
CA PHE A 4 49.48 -18.26 -25.54
C PHE A 4 48.28 -19.02 -24.94
N CYS A 5 48.53 -20.24 -24.47
CA CYS A 5 47.50 -21.02 -23.75
C CYS A 5 47.08 -20.34 -22.42
N ALA A 6 48.05 -19.85 -21.65
CA ALA A 6 47.75 -19.11 -20.41
C ALA A 6 46.95 -17.81 -20.67
N LEU A 7 47.32 -17.03 -21.70
CA LEU A 7 46.58 -15.84 -22.10
C LEU A 7 45.16 -16.18 -22.60
N PHE A 8 45.03 -17.26 -23.38
CA PHE A 8 43.71 -17.70 -23.86
C PHE A 8 42.81 -18.19 -22.72
N ILE A 9 43.35 -18.97 -21.78
CA ILE A 9 42.63 -19.41 -20.59
C ILE A 9 42.22 -18.22 -19.72
N SER A 10 43.14 -17.26 -19.47
CA SER A 10 42.83 -16.06 -18.71
C SER A 10 41.78 -15.17 -19.39
N ALA A 11 41.89 -14.99 -20.71
CA ALA A 11 40.90 -14.22 -21.47
C ALA A 11 39.53 -14.90 -21.48
N SER A 12 39.50 -16.24 -21.67
CA SER A 12 38.26 -17.01 -21.63
C SER A 12 37.62 -17.00 -20.24
N TRP A 13 38.44 -17.12 -19.18
CA TRP A 13 37.94 -16.99 -17.80
C TRP A 13 37.31 -15.62 -17.54
N LEU A 14 37.98 -14.53 -17.90
CA LEU A 14 37.47 -13.16 -17.74
C LEU A 14 36.22 -12.89 -18.57
N GLN A 15 36.13 -13.47 -19.79
CA GLN A 15 35.01 -13.20 -20.71
C GLN A 15 33.81 -14.11 -20.50
N VAL A 16 33.96 -15.29 -19.87
CA VAL A 16 32.88 -16.26 -19.75
C VAL A 16 32.50 -16.51 -18.28
N VAL A 17 33.51 -16.68 -17.38
CA VAL A 17 33.25 -17.04 -15.99
C VAL A 17 33.14 -15.80 -15.09
N ALA A 18 34.06 -14.85 -15.22
CA ALA A 18 34.07 -13.62 -14.42
C ALA A 18 33.32 -12.45 -15.13
N ALA A 19 32.75 -12.67 -16.31
CA ALA A 19 32.13 -11.62 -17.08
C ALA A 19 30.93 -10.98 -16.36
N GLU A 20 30.13 -11.79 -15.69
CA GLU A 20 28.95 -11.35 -14.95
C GLU A 20 29.36 -10.55 -13.72
N ASP A 21 30.32 -11.05 -12.92
CA ASP A 21 30.85 -10.38 -11.72
C ASP A 21 31.54 -9.03 -12.05
N ILE A 22 32.32 -9.00 -13.16
CA ILE A 22 32.98 -7.77 -13.63
C ILE A 22 31.95 -6.78 -14.21
N ALA A 23 30.93 -7.32 -14.81
CA ALA A 23 29.86 -6.53 -15.38
C ALA A 23 28.99 -5.88 -14.28
N ASP A 24 28.78 -6.55 -13.16
CA ASP A 24 27.96 -6.07 -12.02
C ASP A 24 28.78 -5.27 -10.98
N ASP A 25 30.07 -5.07 -11.22
CA ASP A 25 30.91 -4.20 -10.40
C ASP A 25 30.41 -2.75 -10.49
N ASP A 26 30.08 -2.14 -9.36
CA ASP A 26 29.57 -0.75 -9.24
C ASP A 26 30.51 0.31 -9.86
N ARG A 27 31.78 -0.05 -10.09
CA ARG A 27 32.78 0.79 -10.75
C ARG A 27 32.72 0.72 -12.29
N ASN A 28 31.88 -0.16 -12.85
CA ASN A 28 31.78 -0.36 -14.29
C ASN A 28 30.89 0.70 -14.96
N VAL A 29 31.39 1.93 -15.02
CA VAL A 29 30.70 3.07 -15.66
C VAL A 29 30.29 2.81 -17.11
N ARG A 30 30.91 1.85 -17.82
CA ARG A 30 30.56 1.52 -19.20
C ARG A 30 29.16 0.91 -19.30
N LYS A 31 28.79 -0.02 -18.40
CA LYS A 31 27.43 -0.56 -18.31
C LYS A 31 26.40 0.51 -17.97
N LEU A 32 26.80 1.45 -17.09
CA LEU A 32 25.96 2.58 -16.76
C LEU A 32 25.63 3.41 -18.02
N TYR A 33 26.65 3.82 -18.79
CA TYR A 33 26.46 4.58 -20.04
C TYR A 33 25.63 3.79 -21.07
N GLU A 34 25.88 2.47 -21.20
CA GLU A 34 25.10 1.60 -22.09
C GLU A 34 23.62 1.52 -21.66
N SER A 35 23.33 1.46 -20.35
CA SER A 35 21.95 1.41 -19.85
C SER A 35 21.18 2.71 -20.11
N PHE A 36 21.86 3.86 -20.03
CA PHE A 36 21.26 5.15 -20.32
C PHE A 36 21.17 5.47 -21.82
N SER A 37 21.94 4.79 -22.66
CA SER A 37 21.87 4.94 -24.12
C SER A 37 20.84 4.04 -24.81
N ALA A 38 20.17 3.15 -24.06
CA ALA A 38 19.06 2.34 -24.53
C ALA A 38 17.73 3.08 -24.30
N GLU A 39 16.80 2.92 -25.24
CA GLU A 39 15.43 3.42 -25.07
C GLU A 39 14.71 2.58 -24.03
N ARG A 40 14.56 3.14 -22.85
CA ARG A 40 13.88 2.50 -21.73
C ARG A 40 12.38 2.48 -21.96
N GLY A 41 11.73 1.33 -21.73
CA GLY A 41 10.31 1.14 -21.94
C GLY A 41 9.45 2.13 -21.15
N GLU A 42 8.27 2.40 -21.62
CA GLU A 42 7.32 3.30 -20.96
C GLU A 42 6.69 2.65 -19.74
N ILE A 43 6.31 3.48 -18.75
CA ILE A 43 5.41 3.10 -17.67
C ILE A 43 4.11 3.85 -17.92
N VAL A 44 3.00 3.13 -17.97
CA VAL A 44 1.70 3.64 -18.44
C VAL A 44 0.63 3.36 -17.39
N ALA A 45 -0.22 4.34 -17.10
CA ALA A 45 -1.39 4.21 -16.23
C ALA A 45 -2.64 4.65 -17.01
N GLY A 46 -3.66 3.79 -17.12
CA GLY A 46 -4.90 4.10 -17.84
C GLY A 46 -4.69 4.59 -19.27
N GLY A 47 -3.69 4.05 -19.97
CA GLY A 47 -3.31 4.47 -21.33
C GLY A 47 -2.48 5.76 -21.41
N ILE A 48 -2.13 6.39 -20.28
CA ILE A 48 -1.33 7.63 -20.22
C ILE A 48 0.12 7.27 -19.84
N PRO A 49 1.13 7.63 -20.66
CA PRO A 49 2.53 7.44 -20.30
C PRO A 49 2.92 8.34 -19.11
N ILE A 50 3.28 7.73 -17.98
CA ILE A 50 3.68 8.43 -16.75
C ILE A 50 5.20 8.43 -16.54
N ALA A 51 5.92 7.60 -17.29
CA ALA A 51 7.37 7.67 -17.42
C ALA A 51 7.76 7.29 -18.86
N THR A 52 8.58 8.13 -19.52
CA THR A 52 8.98 7.98 -20.91
C THR A 52 10.49 8.21 -21.08
N SER A 53 11.04 7.77 -22.21
CA SER A 53 12.42 8.06 -22.61
C SER A 53 12.42 9.09 -23.74
N VAL A 54 12.97 10.28 -23.50
CA VAL A 54 13.03 11.38 -24.46
C VAL A 54 14.41 11.39 -25.12
N PRO A 55 14.52 11.37 -26.47
CA PRO A 55 15.80 11.47 -27.13
C PRO A 55 16.53 12.79 -26.82
N VAL A 56 17.82 12.69 -26.57
CA VAL A 56 18.69 13.86 -26.30
C VAL A 56 20.01 13.75 -27.08
N ASP A 57 20.56 14.91 -27.47
CA ASP A 57 21.82 14.97 -28.22
C ASP A 57 23.02 15.04 -27.27
N ASN A 58 23.29 13.92 -26.58
CA ASN A 58 24.46 13.72 -25.74
C ASN A 58 24.87 12.23 -25.71
N GLN A 59 25.92 11.90 -24.96
CA GLN A 59 26.45 10.54 -24.85
C GLN A 59 25.44 9.49 -24.34
N PHE A 60 24.39 9.92 -23.62
CA PHE A 60 23.36 9.04 -23.05
C PHE A 60 22.20 8.77 -24.02
N LYS A 61 22.05 9.55 -25.10
CA LYS A 61 21.01 9.43 -26.12
C LYS A 61 19.57 9.63 -25.64
N TYR A 62 19.23 9.19 -24.46
CA TYR A 62 17.88 9.27 -23.89
C TYR A 62 17.91 9.86 -22.49
N LEU A 63 16.93 10.70 -22.18
CA LEU A 63 16.64 11.22 -20.84
C LEU A 63 15.32 10.62 -20.35
N ARG A 64 15.32 10.06 -19.14
CA ARG A 64 14.08 9.61 -18.52
C ARG A 64 13.25 10.81 -18.08
N SER A 65 11.98 10.84 -18.44
CA SER A 65 11.05 11.94 -18.17
C SER A 65 9.79 11.40 -17.46
N TYR A 66 9.32 12.16 -16.49
CA TYR A 66 8.13 11.86 -15.69
C TYR A 66 7.14 13.01 -15.81
N PRO A 67 6.23 12.98 -16.82
CA PRO A 67 5.34 14.11 -17.15
C PRO A 67 4.43 14.56 -16.02
N TYR A 68 4.09 13.63 -15.10
CA TYR A 68 3.20 13.90 -13.97
C TYR A 68 3.94 14.02 -12.63
N GLY A 69 5.27 14.06 -12.63
CA GLY A 69 6.12 14.38 -11.48
C GLY A 69 5.69 13.69 -10.19
N GLU A 70 5.32 14.50 -9.19
CA GLU A 70 5.05 14.05 -7.82
C GLU A 70 3.85 13.09 -7.69
N LEU A 71 2.87 13.17 -8.60
CA LEU A 71 1.62 12.40 -8.53
C LEU A 71 1.85 10.89 -8.52
N TYR A 72 2.80 10.41 -9.33
CA TYR A 72 3.09 8.99 -9.47
C TYR A 72 4.45 8.58 -8.90
N ALA A 73 5.25 9.53 -8.42
CA ALA A 73 6.60 9.25 -7.93
C ALA A 73 6.68 8.15 -6.86
N PRO A 74 5.75 8.06 -5.87
CA PRO A 74 5.78 6.99 -4.88
C PRO A 74 5.67 5.58 -5.46
N VAL A 75 5.00 5.43 -6.62
CA VAL A 75 4.85 4.16 -7.34
C VAL A 75 5.95 3.97 -8.37
N VAL A 76 6.12 4.93 -9.26
CA VAL A 76 7.09 4.83 -10.37
C VAL A 76 8.52 4.79 -9.83
N GLY A 77 8.80 5.56 -8.79
CA GLY A 77 10.14 5.76 -8.27
C GLY A 77 10.94 6.72 -9.13
N TYR A 78 12.21 6.42 -9.29
CA TYR A 78 13.16 7.21 -10.10
C TYR A 78 14.23 6.32 -10.72
N TYR A 79 14.83 6.82 -11.80
CA TYR A 79 15.95 6.21 -12.51
C TYR A 79 17.11 7.21 -12.55
N THR A 80 18.22 6.90 -11.85
CA THR A 80 19.33 7.84 -11.66
C THR A 80 20.66 7.30 -12.16
N LEU A 81 21.60 8.22 -12.42
CA LEU A 81 22.97 7.86 -12.79
C LEU A 81 23.79 7.23 -11.66
N ASN A 82 23.59 7.68 -10.41
CA ASN A 82 24.54 7.40 -9.33
C ASN A 82 23.90 7.24 -7.93
N GLN A 83 22.57 7.23 -7.83
CA GLN A 83 21.86 7.07 -6.55
C GLN A 83 20.97 5.81 -6.52
N GLY A 84 21.22 4.86 -7.42
CA GLY A 84 20.37 3.67 -7.60
C GLY A 84 19.04 4.01 -8.26
N ASN A 85 18.12 3.07 -8.20
CA ASN A 85 16.76 3.21 -8.72
C ASN A 85 15.75 2.83 -7.64
N ALA A 86 14.52 3.31 -7.73
CA ALA A 86 13.46 2.99 -6.79
C ALA A 86 12.14 2.69 -7.53
N GLY A 87 11.15 2.18 -6.80
CA GLY A 87 9.81 1.94 -7.34
C GLY A 87 9.79 0.93 -8.49
N ILE A 88 8.84 1.10 -9.39
CA ILE A 88 8.71 0.28 -10.62
C ILE A 88 9.96 0.37 -11.48
N GLU A 89 10.64 1.52 -11.52
CA GLU A 89 11.91 1.70 -12.24
C GLU A 89 12.99 0.73 -11.77
N SER A 90 13.02 0.40 -10.49
CA SER A 90 13.94 -0.59 -9.91
C SER A 90 13.40 -2.01 -10.05
N ALA A 91 12.17 -2.25 -9.62
CA ALA A 91 11.59 -3.60 -9.54
C ALA A 91 11.49 -4.29 -10.92
N LEU A 92 11.22 -3.52 -11.97
CA LEU A 92 11.09 -4.04 -13.33
C LEU A 92 12.23 -3.58 -14.27
N ASN A 93 13.38 -3.18 -13.69
CA ASN A 93 14.53 -2.68 -14.44
C ASN A 93 14.96 -3.61 -15.59
N PRO A 94 15.09 -4.94 -15.42
CA PRO A 94 15.48 -5.83 -16.54
C PRO A 94 14.53 -5.77 -17.73
N LEU A 95 13.21 -5.64 -17.47
CA LEU A 95 12.18 -5.55 -18.51
C LEU A 95 12.21 -4.18 -19.19
N LEU A 96 12.28 -3.12 -18.41
CA LEU A 96 12.33 -1.74 -18.89
C LEU A 96 13.60 -1.42 -19.70
N THR A 97 14.69 -2.17 -19.49
CA THR A 97 15.95 -2.01 -20.25
C THR A 97 16.09 -2.98 -21.44
N GLY A 98 15.11 -3.86 -21.66
CA GLY A 98 15.20 -4.87 -22.72
C GLY A 98 16.18 -6.01 -22.41
N ARG A 99 16.61 -6.17 -21.17
CA ARG A 99 17.61 -7.18 -20.73
C ARG A 99 17.02 -8.43 -20.07
N ALA A 100 15.70 -8.49 -19.92
CA ALA A 100 15.03 -9.66 -19.33
C ALA A 100 15.20 -10.90 -20.25
N SER A 101 15.28 -12.08 -19.65
CA SER A 101 15.40 -13.36 -20.40
C SER A 101 14.23 -13.58 -21.36
N SER A 102 13.04 -13.08 -21.05
CA SER A 102 11.87 -13.10 -21.93
C SER A 102 12.06 -12.27 -23.22
N GLN A 103 13.05 -11.38 -23.27
CA GLN A 103 13.39 -10.52 -24.40
C GLN A 103 14.65 -11.01 -25.15
N PHE A 104 15.13 -12.21 -24.85
CA PHE A 104 16.39 -12.77 -25.39
C PHE A 104 16.46 -12.78 -26.92
N VAL A 105 15.38 -13.13 -27.60
CA VAL A 105 15.33 -13.16 -29.07
C VAL A 105 15.51 -11.73 -29.65
N ALA A 106 14.89 -10.74 -29.03
CA ALA A 106 15.05 -9.34 -29.42
C ALA A 106 16.49 -8.85 -29.19
N GLN A 107 17.12 -9.28 -28.09
CA GLN A 107 18.53 -8.98 -27.81
C GLN A 107 19.47 -9.57 -28.87
N ILE A 108 19.29 -10.83 -29.25
CA ILE A 108 20.09 -11.45 -30.32
C ILE A 108 19.88 -10.72 -31.65
N THR A 109 18.64 -10.39 -31.99
CA THR A 109 18.31 -9.66 -33.23
C THR A 109 19.00 -8.29 -33.24
N SER A 110 19.02 -7.58 -32.11
CA SER A 110 19.67 -6.27 -31.99
C SER A 110 21.20 -6.33 -32.22
N LEU A 111 21.83 -7.44 -31.81
CA LEU A 111 23.27 -7.67 -32.07
C LEU A 111 23.58 -7.81 -33.57
N PHE A 112 22.69 -8.43 -34.34
CA PHE A 112 22.87 -8.60 -35.80
C PHE A 112 22.47 -7.35 -36.59
N THR A 113 21.49 -6.59 -36.10
CA THR A 113 20.99 -5.38 -36.80
C THR A 113 21.75 -4.11 -36.40
N GLY A 114 22.57 -4.16 -35.34
CA GLY A 114 23.27 -3.00 -34.78
C GLY A 114 22.34 -1.98 -34.11
N THR A 115 21.07 -2.36 -33.85
CA THR A 115 20.10 -1.51 -33.14
C THR A 115 20.27 -1.67 -31.63
N SER A 116 20.03 -0.60 -30.85
CA SER A 116 20.00 -0.72 -29.39
C SER A 116 18.76 -1.50 -28.96
N PRO A 117 18.85 -2.39 -27.94
CA PRO A 117 17.66 -3.03 -27.37
C PRO A 117 16.67 -1.97 -26.89
N GLN A 118 15.39 -2.19 -27.14
CA GLN A 118 14.32 -1.38 -26.61
C GLN A 118 13.67 -2.09 -25.40
N GLY A 119 13.30 -1.32 -24.37
CA GLY A 119 12.64 -1.82 -23.20
C GLY A 119 11.18 -2.17 -23.45
N ALA A 120 10.64 -3.11 -22.68
CA ALA A 120 9.21 -3.41 -22.64
C ALA A 120 8.44 -2.34 -21.89
N SER A 121 7.23 -2.02 -22.34
CA SER A 121 6.32 -1.11 -21.65
C SER A 121 5.58 -1.84 -20.52
N VAL A 122 5.38 -1.14 -19.39
CA VAL A 122 4.70 -1.65 -18.21
C VAL A 122 3.36 -0.92 -18.06
N MET A 123 2.26 -1.66 -18.15
CA MET A 123 0.92 -1.15 -17.96
C MET A 123 0.51 -1.36 -16.50
N LEU A 124 0.34 -0.26 -15.76
CA LEU A 124 -0.09 -0.28 -14.37
C LEU A 124 -1.62 -0.36 -14.28
N SER A 125 -2.10 -0.95 -13.18
CA SER A 125 -3.52 -1.02 -12.84
C SER A 125 -4.11 0.30 -12.35
N LEU A 126 -3.27 1.32 -12.14
CA LEU A 126 -3.70 2.63 -11.65
C LEU A 126 -4.67 3.31 -12.62
N ASP A 127 -5.77 3.81 -12.07
CA ASP A 127 -6.73 4.67 -12.77
C ASP A 127 -6.33 6.14 -12.59
N PRO A 128 -6.03 6.88 -13.67
CA PRO A 128 -5.60 8.27 -13.57
C PRO A 128 -6.60 9.20 -12.89
N VAL A 129 -7.90 8.95 -13.05
CA VAL A 129 -8.96 9.77 -12.44
C VAL A 129 -8.98 9.55 -10.92
N LEU A 130 -8.90 8.28 -10.48
CA LEU A 130 -8.86 7.97 -9.06
C LEU A 130 -7.54 8.43 -8.41
N GLN A 131 -6.41 8.26 -9.10
CA GLN A 131 -5.11 8.71 -8.62
C GLN A 131 -5.11 10.22 -8.41
N GLN A 132 -5.64 10.99 -9.37
CA GLN A 132 -5.75 12.44 -9.27
C GLN A 132 -6.74 12.84 -8.15
N ALA A 133 -7.91 12.22 -8.08
CA ALA A 133 -8.88 12.50 -7.03
C ALA A 133 -8.33 12.23 -5.62
N ALA A 134 -7.58 11.14 -5.45
CA ALA A 134 -6.92 10.80 -4.19
C ALA A 134 -5.82 11.82 -3.83
N TRP A 135 -5.06 12.25 -4.82
CA TRP A 135 -4.02 13.27 -4.66
C TRP A 135 -4.59 14.62 -4.22
N ASP A 136 -5.64 15.08 -4.92
CA ASP A 136 -6.31 16.36 -4.64
C ASP A 136 -7.03 16.34 -3.29
N ALA A 137 -7.73 15.23 -2.98
CA ALA A 137 -8.43 15.07 -1.72
C ALA A 137 -7.49 15.02 -0.50
N LEU A 138 -6.31 14.41 -0.63
CA LEU A 138 -5.31 14.40 0.43
C LEU A 138 -4.70 15.80 0.66
N GLY A 139 -4.70 16.67 -0.35
CA GLY A 139 -4.16 18.03 -0.26
C GLY A 139 -2.70 18.04 0.19
N ASP A 140 -2.34 18.95 1.09
CA ASP A 140 -0.98 19.06 1.64
C ASP A 140 -0.77 18.20 2.90
N GLN A 141 -1.73 17.34 3.24
CA GLN A 141 -1.64 16.50 4.43
C GLN A 141 -0.64 15.37 4.23
N ARG A 142 0.16 15.10 5.26
CA ARG A 142 1.06 13.95 5.30
C ARG A 142 0.24 12.69 5.52
N GLY A 143 0.39 11.70 4.64
CA GLY A 143 -0.40 10.48 4.71
C GLY A 143 -0.42 9.69 3.41
N SER A 144 -1.41 8.81 3.31
CA SER A 144 -1.56 7.92 2.14
C SER A 144 -3.02 7.60 1.85
N VAL A 145 -3.30 7.38 0.58
CA VAL A 145 -4.58 6.86 0.07
C VAL A 145 -4.30 5.66 -0.80
N VAL A 146 -4.97 4.54 -0.54
CA VAL A 146 -4.94 3.32 -1.37
C VAL A 146 -6.36 2.95 -1.75
N ALA A 147 -6.61 2.75 -3.04
CA ALA A 147 -7.88 2.23 -3.56
C ALA A 147 -7.63 0.93 -4.33
N ILE A 148 -8.49 -0.08 -4.10
CA ILE A 148 -8.37 -1.44 -4.66
C ILE A 148 -9.71 -1.84 -5.27
N ASP A 149 -9.70 -2.51 -6.41
CA ASP A 149 -10.83 -3.27 -6.92
C ASP A 149 -11.01 -4.54 -6.08
N PRO A 150 -12.11 -4.69 -5.34
CA PRO A 150 -12.31 -5.83 -4.44
C PRO A 150 -12.35 -7.18 -5.15
N ALA A 151 -12.88 -7.22 -6.37
CA ALA A 151 -13.08 -8.46 -7.12
C ALA A 151 -11.79 -9.01 -7.72
N THR A 152 -10.83 -8.14 -8.02
CA THR A 152 -9.60 -8.53 -8.74
C THR A 152 -8.32 -8.34 -7.93
N GLY A 153 -8.34 -7.49 -6.90
CA GLY A 153 -7.15 -7.09 -6.15
C GLY A 153 -6.29 -6.02 -6.86
N ARG A 154 -6.75 -5.49 -8.01
CA ARG A 154 -6.03 -4.45 -8.75
C ARG A 154 -5.98 -3.17 -7.93
N VAL A 155 -4.79 -2.60 -7.77
CA VAL A 155 -4.58 -1.31 -7.10
C VAL A 155 -4.95 -0.20 -8.09
N LEU A 156 -6.02 0.51 -7.82
CA LEU A 156 -6.57 1.57 -8.69
C LEU A 156 -6.00 2.96 -8.38
N ALA A 157 -5.61 3.20 -7.12
CA ALA A 157 -4.89 4.40 -6.71
C ALA A 157 -3.92 4.10 -5.56
N MET A 158 -2.77 4.75 -5.58
CA MET A 158 -1.75 4.67 -4.54
C MET A 158 -1.04 6.01 -4.40
N VAL A 159 -1.47 6.80 -3.44
CA VAL A 159 -0.94 8.13 -3.14
C VAL A 159 -0.18 8.10 -1.82
N SER A 160 0.99 8.75 -1.79
CA SER A 160 1.79 8.97 -0.59
C SER A 160 2.30 10.40 -0.58
N LYS A 161 2.08 11.15 0.51
CA LYS A 161 2.55 12.53 0.69
C LYS A 161 3.30 12.70 2.02
N PRO A 162 4.32 13.58 2.05
CA PRO A 162 4.86 14.34 0.94
C PRO A 162 5.46 13.43 -0.14
N SER A 163 5.52 13.93 -1.37
CA SER A 163 6.11 13.27 -2.54
C SER A 163 7.27 14.09 -3.07
N PHE A 164 7.84 13.69 -4.21
CA PHE A 164 8.97 14.35 -4.83
C PHE A 164 8.85 14.36 -6.36
N ASP A 165 9.54 15.30 -7.02
CA ASP A 165 9.66 15.32 -8.48
C ASP A 165 10.82 14.42 -8.94
N PRO A 166 10.55 13.24 -9.54
CA PRO A 166 11.58 12.31 -9.99
C PRO A 166 12.43 12.87 -11.16
N ASN A 167 11.96 13.90 -11.88
CA ASN A 167 12.74 14.54 -12.92
C ASN A 167 14.04 15.17 -12.39
N LYS A 168 14.04 15.64 -11.14
CA LYS A 168 15.25 16.17 -10.49
C LYS A 168 16.33 15.09 -10.32
N LEU A 169 15.94 13.83 -10.22
CA LEU A 169 16.82 12.68 -10.06
C LEU A 169 17.19 12.02 -11.40
N ALA A 170 16.46 12.29 -12.48
CA ALA A 170 16.70 11.75 -13.81
C ALA A 170 17.75 12.53 -14.62
N SER A 171 18.25 13.65 -14.11
CA SER A 171 19.25 14.49 -14.77
C SER A 171 20.52 13.70 -15.09
N HIS A 172 21.17 14.05 -16.22
CA HIS A 172 22.51 13.54 -16.60
C HIS A 172 23.66 14.24 -15.89
N SER A 173 23.40 15.20 -15.00
CA SER A 173 24.40 15.86 -14.15
C SER A 173 24.49 15.12 -12.81
N SER A 174 25.55 14.34 -12.62
CA SER A 174 25.77 13.56 -11.39
C SER A 174 25.78 14.42 -10.12
N SER A 175 26.32 15.65 -10.19
CA SER A 175 26.31 16.57 -9.04
C SER A 175 24.90 17.06 -8.71
N SER A 176 24.12 17.46 -9.74
CA SER A 176 22.74 17.92 -9.52
C SER A 176 21.84 16.80 -8.99
N VAL A 177 22.03 15.56 -9.46
CA VAL A 177 21.31 14.39 -8.95
C VAL A 177 21.67 14.12 -7.48
N PHE A 178 22.97 14.18 -7.15
CA PHE A 178 23.43 13.97 -5.79
C PHE A 178 22.85 15.00 -4.82
N ASP A 179 22.92 16.30 -5.20
CA ASP A 179 22.41 17.40 -4.38
C ASP A 179 20.88 17.27 -4.19
N ALA A 180 20.14 16.95 -5.26
CA ALA A 180 18.69 16.74 -5.18
C ALA A 180 18.32 15.52 -4.32
N TYR A 181 19.05 14.41 -4.46
CA TYR A 181 18.83 13.21 -3.64
C TYR A 181 19.10 13.48 -2.16
N LEU A 182 20.21 14.18 -1.85
CA LEU A 182 20.57 14.52 -0.48
C LEU A 182 19.48 15.38 0.20
N GLN A 183 18.97 16.40 -0.52
CA GLN A 183 17.86 17.22 -0.04
C GLN A 183 16.62 16.39 0.30
N LEU A 184 16.26 15.42 -0.56
CA LEU A 184 15.11 14.54 -0.32
C LEU A 184 15.35 13.54 0.82
N ALA A 185 16.59 13.03 0.96
CA ALA A 185 16.96 12.06 1.99
C ALA A 185 17.04 12.69 3.40
N GLU A 186 17.42 13.98 3.47
CA GLU A 186 17.51 14.74 4.72
C GLU A 186 16.19 15.45 5.09
N ASP A 187 15.20 15.44 4.20
CA ASP A 187 13.89 16.06 4.45
C ASP A 187 13.15 15.31 5.57
N PRO A 188 12.80 15.97 6.69
CA PRO A 188 12.07 15.35 7.80
C PRO A 188 10.66 14.87 7.39
N GLY A 189 10.13 15.34 6.27
CA GLY A 189 8.91 14.84 5.65
C GLY A 189 9.07 13.44 5.08
N ASN A 190 10.31 12.96 4.83
CA ASN A 190 10.63 11.68 4.22
C ASN A 190 9.84 11.44 2.90
N PRO A 191 10.01 12.30 1.88
CA PRO A 191 9.25 12.21 0.63
C PRO A 191 9.59 10.98 -0.22
N LEU A 192 10.76 10.37 0.00
CA LEU A 192 11.17 9.15 -0.71
C LEU A 192 10.42 7.89 -0.24
N ALA A 193 9.78 7.94 0.93
CA ALA A 193 9.03 6.80 1.47
C ALA A 193 7.65 6.67 0.81
N ASN A 194 7.34 5.50 0.25
CA ASN A 194 5.98 5.17 -0.15
C ASN A 194 5.20 4.67 1.06
N ARG A 195 4.47 5.58 1.72
CA ARG A 195 3.68 5.31 2.93
C ARG A 195 2.56 4.31 2.73
N ALA A 196 2.13 4.08 1.50
CA ALA A 196 1.09 3.11 1.18
C ALA A 196 1.50 1.67 1.51
N ILE A 197 2.80 1.36 1.41
CA ILE A 197 3.34 0.00 1.44
C ILE A 197 4.58 -0.17 2.32
N ALA A 198 5.25 0.93 2.70
CA ALA A 198 6.53 0.89 3.40
C ALA A 198 6.70 2.09 4.34
N GLY A 199 7.89 2.21 4.94
CA GLY A 199 8.22 3.25 5.92
C GLY A 199 7.82 2.85 7.33
N ASP A 200 7.61 3.86 8.18
CA ASP A 200 7.12 3.66 9.54
C ASP A 200 5.67 3.18 9.46
N GLN A 201 5.46 1.90 9.77
CA GLN A 201 4.11 1.35 9.82
C GLN A 201 3.26 2.05 10.86
N TYR A 202 1.96 2.05 10.63
CA TYR A 202 1.01 2.77 11.46
C TYR A 202 0.30 1.86 12.46
N PHE A 203 -0.07 2.42 13.61
CA PHE A 203 -1.09 1.83 14.44
C PHE A 203 -2.45 1.98 13.75
N PRO A 204 -3.21 0.89 13.54
CA PRO A 204 -4.49 0.95 12.85
C PRO A 204 -5.58 1.63 13.70
N GLY A 205 -5.45 1.58 15.03
CA GLY A 205 -6.52 2.01 15.91
C GLY A 205 -7.83 1.27 15.58
N SER A 206 -8.94 1.96 15.68
CA SER A 206 -10.27 1.37 15.57
C SER A 206 -10.62 0.76 14.20
N VAL A 207 -9.82 0.92 13.14
CA VAL A 207 -10.05 0.18 11.88
C VAL A 207 -9.73 -1.31 12.05
N PHE A 208 -8.87 -1.68 13.00
CA PHE A 208 -8.59 -3.07 13.35
C PHE A 208 -9.81 -3.80 13.93
N LYS A 209 -10.82 -3.08 14.43
CA LYS A 209 -12.07 -3.65 14.90
C LYS A 209 -12.84 -4.41 13.82
N ILE A 210 -12.55 -4.20 12.55
CA ILE A 210 -13.07 -5.03 11.44
C ILE A 210 -12.53 -6.45 11.60
N VAL A 211 -11.23 -6.62 11.82
CA VAL A 211 -10.59 -7.94 12.04
C VAL A 211 -11.12 -8.60 13.33
N MET A 212 -11.27 -7.81 14.38
CA MET A 212 -11.83 -8.31 15.66
C MET A 212 -13.25 -8.79 15.52
N THR A 213 -14.12 -8.02 14.83
CA THR A 213 -15.50 -8.41 14.58
C THR A 213 -15.57 -9.63 13.67
N ALA A 214 -14.68 -9.71 12.66
CA ALA A 214 -14.51 -10.88 11.82
C ALA A 214 -14.21 -12.13 12.66
N ALA A 215 -13.21 -12.06 13.54
CA ALA A 215 -12.83 -13.15 14.44
C ALA A 215 -14.00 -13.56 15.37
N ALA A 216 -14.73 -12.58 15.90
CA ALA A 216 -15.89 -12.85 16.75
C ALA A 216 -16.99 -13.63 16.01
N LEU A 217 -17.39 -13.16 14.84
CA LEU A 217 -18.46 -13.78 14.05
C LEU A 217 -18.05 -15.16 13.50
N GLU A 218 -16.83 -15.31 12.98
CA GLU A 218 -16.32 -16.60 12.48
C GLU A 218 -16.12 -17.64 13.59
N SER A 219 -15.89 -17.23 14.84
CA SER A 219 -15.80 -18.14 15.98
C SER A 219 -17.11 -18.88 16.26
N GLY A 220 -18.23 -18.35 15.77
CA GLY A 220 -19.59 -18.85 16.08
C GLY A 220 -20.02 -18.70 17.56
N ARG A 221 -19.18 -18.08 18.40
CA ARG A 221 -19.46 -17.79 19.81
C ARG A 221 -20.19 -16.47 20.02
N PHE A 222 -20.06 -15.56 19.06
CA PHE A 222 -20.61 -14.23 19.11
C PHE A 222 -21.38 -13.91 17.84
N ASP A 223 -22.36 -13.03 17.98
CA ASP A 223 -23.14 -12.44 16.91
C ASP A 223 -23.30 -10.92 17.14
N ALA A 224 -23.99 -10.23 16.23
CA ALA A 224 -24.20 -8.79 16.32
C ALA A 224 -24.93 -8.33 17.60
N THR A 225 -25.70 -9.22 18.23
CA THR A 225 -26.52 -8.97 19.44
C THR A 225 -25.79 -9.33 20.73
N SER A 226 -24.64 -9.97 20.66
CA SER A 226 -23.80 -10.31 21.81
C SER A 226 -23.47 -9.08 22.63
N GLU A 227 -23.75 -9.11 23.93
CA GLU A 227 -23.60 -7.97 24.83
C GLU A 227 -22.24 -7.98 25.55
N PHE A 228 -21.66 -6.80 25.73
CA PHE A 228 -20.42 -6.57 26.43
C PHE A 228 -20.58 -5.47 27.47
N LEU A 229 -19.72 -5.49 28.49
CA LEU A 229 -19.64 -4.45 29.50
C LEU A 229 -19.28 -3.12 28.87
N ASN A 230 -19.96 -2.07 29.29
CA ASN A 230 -19.78 -0.72 28.76
C ASN A 230 -19.63 0.28 29.91
N VAL A 231 -18.45 0.31 30.51
CA VAL A 231 -18.10 1.26 31.57
C VAL A 231 -17.36 2.48 30.99
N PRO A 232 -17.32 3.63 31.67
CA PRO A 232 -16.58 4.80 31.19
C PRO A 232 -15.07 4.59 31.13
N GLU A 233 -14.57 3.77 32.06
CA GLU A 233 -13.15 3.47 32.26
C GLU A 233 -12.98 2.05 32.77
N LEU A 234 -12.00 1.31 32.25
CA LEU A 234 -11.65 -0.04 32.65
C LEU A 234 -10.16 -0.10 32.98
N GLU A 235 -9.83 -0.57 34.20
CA GLU A 235 -8.43 -0.78 34.59
C GLU A 235 -7.81 -1.95 33.80
N LEU A 236 -6.59 -1.77 33.33
CA LEU A 236 -5.84 -2.81 32.66
C LEU A 236 -5.28 -3.82 33.68
N PRO A 237 -5.39 -5.12 33.45
CA PRO A 237 -4.86 -6.16 34.34
C PRO A 237 -3.36 -5.93 34.62
N LEU A 238 -2.96 -6.09 35.86
CA LEU A 238 -1.59 -5.94 36.34
C LEU A 238 -0.92 -4.61 35.99
N SER A 239 -1.70 -3.55 35.80
CA SER A 239 -1.26 -2.22 35.40
C SER A 239 -1.92 -1.15 36.26
N THR A 240 -1.26 0.02 36.37
CA THR A 240 -1.87 1.23 36.96
C THR A 240 -2.55 2.11 35.91
N LYS A 241 -2.62 1.64 34.66
CA LYS A 241 -3.24 2.34 33.54
C LYS A 241 -4.64 1.84 33.30
N SER A 242 -5.47 2.67 32.73
CA SER A 242 -6.84 2.34 32.32
C SER A 242 -7.06 2.65 30.85
N ILE A 243 -8.06 2.03 30.28
CA ILE A 243 -8.58 2.34 28.94
C ILE A 243 -9.94 3.03 29.07
N LYS A 244 -10.24 3.90 28.11
CA LYS A 244 -11.50 4.66 28.03
C LYS A 244 -12.13 4.51 26.66
N ASN A 245 -13.45 4.59 26.61
CA ASN A 245 -14.13 4.84 25.35
C ASN A 245 -13.86 6.26 24.86
N SER A 246 -14.03 6.51 23.57
CA SER A 246 -13.86 7.85 22.99
C SER A 246 -14.74 8.86 23.75
N GLY A 247 -14.13 9.96 24.22
CA GLY A 247 -14.80 10.98 25.02
C GLY A 247 -14.94 10.66 26.52
N GLY A 248 -14.40 9.52 27.01
CA GLY A 248 -14.35 9.18 28.44
C GLY A 248 -15.73 8.96 29.10
N ARG A 249 -16.71 8.48 28.30
CA ARG A 249 -18.10 8.23 28.75
C ARG A 249 -18.53 6.81 28.40
N LEU A 250 -19.71 6.43 28.90
CA LEU A 250 -20.41 5.23 28.40
C LEU A 250 -20.64 5.35 26.88
N CYS A 251 -20.33 4.31 26.18
CA CYS A 251 -20.52 4.25 24.73
C CYS A 251 -22.02 3.91 24.48
N GLY A 252 -22.78 4.82 23.86
CA GLY A 252 -24.22 4.64 23.66
C GLY A 252 -25.12 4.88 24.88
N GLY A 253 -24.54 5.17 26.05
CA GLY A 253 -25.32 5.59 27.24
C GLY A 253 -25.93 4.48 28.09
N SER A 254 -25.62 3.20 27.83
CA SER A 254 -26.08 2.02 28.60
C SER A 254 -24.89 1.31 29.23
N GLU A 255 -25.09 0.60 30.34
CA GLU A 255 -24.07 -0.21 31.04
C GLU A 255 -23.63 -1.46 30.26
N THR A 256 -24.46 -1.92 29.34
CA THR A 256 -24.11 -2.95 28.34
C THR A 256 -24.32 -2.38 26.94
N VAL A 257 -23.63 -2.95 25.99
CA VAL A 257 -23.72 -2.57 24.56
C VAL A 257 -23.55 -3.81 23.69
N THR A 258 -24.35 -3.93 22.64
CA THR A 258 -24.22 -5.03 21.68
C THR A 258 -22.95 -4.88 20.83
N LEU A 259 -22.46 -5.97 20.23
CA LEU A 259 -21.30 -5.93 19.30
C LEU A 259 -21.56 -4.95 18.15
N GLU A 260 -22.77 -4.98 17.57
CA GLU A 260 -23.15 -4.03 16.51
C GLU A 260 -23.07 -2.57 16.97
N GLU A 261 -23.62 -2.26 18.12
CA GLU A 261 -23.61 -0.92 18.68
C GLU A 261 -22.19 -0.48 19.04
N ALA A 262 -21.39 -1.38 19.64
CA ALA A 262 -19.99 -1.15 19.95
C ALA A 262 -19.15 -0.88 18.69
N PHE A 263 -19.41 -1.60 17.60
CA PHE A 263 -18.77 -1.37 16.30
C PHE A 263 -19.20 -0.03 15.72
N ARG A 264 -20.51 0.24 15.68
CA ARG A 264 -21.13 1.46 15.15
C ARG A 264 -20.61 2.73 15.81
N LEU A 265 -20.46 2.71 17.15
CA LEU A 265 -19.96 3.82 17.96
C LEU A 265 -18.44 3.79 18.16
N SER A 266 -17.79 2.72 17.70
CA SER A 266 -16.33 2.53 17.85
C SER A 266 -15.86 2.47 19.31
N CYS A 267 -16.64 1.83 20.19
CA CYS A 267 -16.30 1.64 21.61
C CYS A 267 -14.97 0.88 21.76
N ASN A 268 -14.16 1.22 22.77
CA ASN A 268 -12.88 0.53 23.03
C ASN A 268 -13.02 -0.60 24.04
N ILE A 269 -13.74 -0.34 25.14
CA ILE A 269 -13.83 -1.29 26.25
C ILE A 269 -14.50 -2.61 25.84
N PRO A 270 -15.65 -2.62 25.13
CA PRO A 270 -16.23 -3.85 24.61
C PRO A 270 -15.29 -4.67 23.73
N PHE A 271 -14.49 -4.02 22.88
CA PHE A 271 -13.50 -4.71 22.06
C PHE A 271 -12.29 -5.21 22.85
N ALA A 272 -11.90 -4.55 23.93
CA ALA A 272 -10.87 -5.02 24.83
C ALA A 272 -11.32 -6.30 25.58
N GLU A 273 -12.58 -6.37 26.03
CA GLU A 273 -13.17 -7.57 26.63
C GLU A 273 -13.30 -8.69 25.60
N LEU A 274 -13.84 -8.39 24.42
CA LEU A 274 -13.93 -9.35 23.31
C LEU A 274 -12.56 -9.98 23.00
N GLY A 275 -11.48 -9.19 23.05
CA GLY A 275 -10.13 -9.69 22.85
C GLY A 275 -9.68 -10.71 23.88
N LEU A 276 -10.03 -10.51 25.16
CA LEU A 276 -9.75 -11.51 26.20
C LEU A 276 -10.56 -12.80 26.02
N GLU A 277 -11.82 -12.67 25.57
CA GLU A 277 -12.70 -13.82 25.36
C GLU A 277 -12.32 -14.63 24.12
N LEU A 278 -11.88 -13.98 23.02
CA LEU A 278 -11.36 -14.65 21.82
C LEU A 278 -9.98 -15.27 22.09
N GLY A 279 -9.12 -14.52 22.76
CA GLY A 279 -7.73 -14.88 22.97
C GLY A 279 -6.81 -14.57 21.79
N GLU A 280 -5.50 -14.42 22.09
CA GLU A 280 -4.47 -14.05 21.12
C GLU A 280 -4.43 -14.95 19.88
N ALA A 281 -4.52 -16.28 20.09
CA ALA A 281 -4.32 -17.25 19.02
C ALA A 281 -5.40 -17.15 17.92
N GLU A 282 -6.66 -16.95 18.32
CA GLU A 282 -7.77 -16.85 17.38
C GLU A 282 -7.74 -15.54 16.59
N ILE A 283 -7.51 -14.41 17.28
CA ILE A 283 -7.38 -13.10 16.64
C ILE A 283 -6.22 -13.11 15.64
N ALA A 284 -5.10 -13.68 16.04
CA ALA A 284 -3.91 -13.74 15.21
C ALA A 284 -4.10 -14.63 13.97
N SER A 285 -4.83 -15.77 14.11
CA SER A 285 -5.15 -16.62 12.96
C SER A 285 -5.97 -15.88 11.92
N VAL A 286 -7.01 -15.16 12.34
CA VAL A 286 -7.83 -14.36 11.42
C VAL A 286 -7.02 -13.20 10.82
N ALA A 287 -6.16 -12.54 11.59
CA ALA A 287 -5.27 -11.51 11.07
C ALA A 287 -4.31 -12.08 10.00
N GLU A 288 -3.72 -13.26 10.21
CA GLU A 288 -2.88 -13.96 9.24
C GLU A 288 -3.65 -14.31 7.96
N ASP A 289 -4.90 -14.75 8.08
CA ASP A 289 -5.76 -15.00 6.93
C ASP A 289 -6.07 -13.73 6.13
N PHE A 290 -6.09 -12.56 6.76
CA PHE A 290 -6.13 -11.26 6.07
C PHE A 290 -4.79 -10.82 5.47
N GLY A 291 -3.70 -11.53 5.72
CA GLY A 291 -2.36 -11.27 5.17
C GLY A 291 -1.37 -10.63 6.13
N PHE A 292 -1.68 -10.52 7.43
CA PHE A 292 -0.67 -10.08 8.42
C PHE A 292 0.48 -11.08 8.48
N GLY A 293 1.69 -10.59 8.66
CA GLY A 293 2.91 -11.38 8.68
C GLY A 293 3.44 -11.79 7.30
N ALA A 294 2.64 -11.64 6.24
CA ALA A 294 3.04 -12.01 4.90
C ALA A 294 3.83 -10.90 4.19
N THR A 295 4.87 -11.29 3.46
CA THR A 295 5.53 -10.41 2.49
C THR A 295 4.71 -10.42 1.21
N LEU A 296 4.13 -9.27 0.87
CA LEU A 296 3.36 -9.08 -0.37
C LEU A 296 4.25 -8.40 -1.42
N GLU A 297 4.08 -8.77 -2.69
CA GLU A 297 4.81 -8.19 -3.83
C GLU A 297 3.83 -7.76 -4.91
N ILE A 298 3.88 -6.44 -5.31
CA ILE A 298 2.93 -5.82 -6.24
C ILE A 298 3.49 -5.15 -7.52
N PRO A 299 4.66 -5.30 -8.08
CA PRO A 299 5.94 -5.97 -7.76
C PRO A 299 6.79 -5.28 -6.68
N LEU A 300 6.34 -4.16 -6.16
CA LEU A 300 7.01 -3.48 -5.05
C LEU A 300 6.90 -4.33 -3.78
N THR A 301 7.97 -4.40 -3.00
CA THR A 301 7.96 -5.09 -1.71
C THR A 301 7.11 -4.31 -0.72
N VAL A 302 6.10 -4.96 -0.15
CA VAL A 302 5.26 -4.40 0.90
C VAL A 302 5.81 -4.82 2.26
N THR A 303 6.02 -3.87 3.16
CA THR A 303 6.41 -4.19 4.54
C THR A 303 5.30 -5.00 5.21
N PRO A 304 5.60 -6.20 5.76
CA PRO A 304 4.59 -7.04 6.40
C PRO A 304 3.90 -6.32 7.56
N SER A 305 2.58 -6.30 7.55
CA SER A 305 1.78 -5.87 8.71
C SER A 305 1.90 -6.90 9.82
N SER A 306 1.84 -6.50 11.09
CA SER A 306 2.06 -7.41 12.21
C SER A 306 0.97 -7.32 13.27
N PHE A 307 0.58 -8.47 13.78
CA PHE A 307 -0.16 -8.63 15.03
C PHE A 307 0.77 -9.28 16.05
N PRO A 308 1.02 -8.66 17.22
CA PRO A 308 1.99 -9.15 18.20
C PRO A 308 1.60 -10.51 18.78
N ARG A 309 2.61 -11.24 19.26
CA ARG A 309 2.47 -12.56 19.87
C ARG A 309 3.09 -12.57 21.26
N GLY A 310 2.63 -13.48 22.14
CA GLY A 310 3.12 -13.64 23.50
C GLY A 310 2.72 -12.49 24.42
N MET A 311 1.55 -11.92 24.19
CA MET A 311 1.00 -10.79 24.92
C MET A 311 0.48 -11.19 26.31
N ASP A 312 0.68 -10.31 27.29
CA ASP A 312 -0.12 -10.36 28.52
C ASP A 312 -1.56 -9.84 28.27
N GLN A 313 -2.43 -9.96 29.27
CA GLN A 313 -3.83 -9.57 29.14
C GLN A 313 -4.01 -8.08 28.83
N ALA A 314 -3.21 -7.19 29.43
CA ALA A 314 -3.27 -5.76 29.18
C ALA A 314 -2.85 -5.40 27.75
N GLN A 315 -1.80 -6.04 27.27
CA GLN A 315 -1.32 -5.90 25.89
C GLN A 315 -2.33 -6.41 24.87
N LEU A 316 -2.95 -7.58 25.15
CA LEU A 316 -4.00 -8.14 24.30
C LEU A 316 -5.23 -7.21 24.23
N MET A 317 -5.68 -6.67 25.38
CA MET A 317 -6.77 -5.70 25.43
C MET A 317 -6.49 -4.47 24.55
N LEU A 318 -5.28 -3.91 24.61
CA LEU A 318 -4.88 -2.77 23.79
C LEU A 318 -4.80 -3.13 22.30
N SER A 319 -4.26 -4.30 21.97
CA SER A 319 -4.15 -4.80 20.58
C SER A 319 -5.53 -5.02 19.96
N SER A 320 -6.54 -5.35 20.76
CA SER A 320 -7.91 -5.63 20.30
C SER A 320 -8.64 -4.42 19.71
N PHE A 321 -8.16 -3.20 19.96
CA PHE A 321 -8.65 -2.02 19.25
C PHE A 321 -7.54 -1.29 18.47
N GLY A 322 -6.50 -2.05 18.06
CA GLY A 322 -5.46 -1.61 17.13
C GLY A 322 -4.42 -0.69 17.73
N GLN A 323 -4.12 -0.86 19.02
CA GLN A 323 -3.06 -0.16 19.76
C GLN A 323 -1.94 -1.14 20.15
N PHE A 324 -1.13 -0.80 21.14
CA PHE A 324 0.05 -1.52 21.59
C PHE A 324 1.08 -1.68 20.46
N ASP A 325 1.21 -2.86 19.84
CA ASP A 325 2.20 -3.12 18.79
C ASP A 325 1.60 -3.75 17.52
N VAL A 326 0.30 -3.53 17.31
CA VAL A 326 -0.31 -3.82 16.01
C VAL A 326 0.18 -2.81 14.99
N ARG A 327 0.78 -3.29 13.88
CA ARG A 327 1.35 -2.45 12.83
C ARG A 327 0.78 -2.80 11.47
N VAL A 328 0.41 -1.78 10.70
CA VAL A 328 -0.21 -1.97 9.39
C VAL A 328 0.32 -1.00 8.34
N THR A 329 0.24 -1.45 7.08
CA THR A 329 0.33 -0.56 5.92
C THR A 329 -1.07 -0.15 5.47
N PRO A 330 -1.25 1.02 4.82
CA PRO A 330 -2.51 1.39 4.18
C PRO A 330 -3.02 0.37 3.16
N LEU A 331 -2.13 -0.27 2.41
CA LEU A 331 -2.51 -1.36 1.50
C LEU A 331 -3.16 -2.52 2.26
N GLN A 332 -2.60 -2.94 3.39
CA GLN A 332 -3.19 -4.00 4.23
C GLN A 332 -4.60 -3.64 4.71
N ILE A 333 -4.80 -2.40 5.13
CA ILE A 333 -6.12 -1.92 5.59
C ILE A 333 -7.12 -1.87 4.42
N ALA A 334 -6.68 -1.47 3.22
CA ALA A 334 -7.53 -1.52 2.02
C ALA A 334 -7.91 -2.97 1.66
N MET A 335 -6.98 -3.93 1.76
CA MET A 335 -7.22 -5.35 1.52
C MET A 335 -8.27 -5.93 2.49
N ILE A 336 -8.26 -5.53 3.77
CA ILE A 336 -9.27 -5.95 4.75
C ILE A 336 -10.66 -5.51 4.30
N SER A 337 -10.84 -4.24 3.95
CA SER A 337 -12.13 -3.73 3.46
C SER A 337 -12.53 -4.35 2.12
N ALA A 338 -11.54 -4.60 1.22
CA ALA A 338 -11.77 -5.29 -0.05
C ALA A 338 -12.26 -6.74 0.17
N ALA A 339 -11.73 -7.44 1.17
CA ALA A 339 -12.19 -8.79 1.49
C ALA A 339 -13.64 -8.83 1.98
N VAL A 340 -14.04 -7.87 2.84
CA VAL A 340 -15.44 -7.74 3.26
C VAL A 340 -16.33 -7.44 2.05
N ALA A 341 -15.89 -6.54 1.15
CA ALA A 341 -16.60 -6.16 -0.08
C ALA A 341 -16.70 -7.32 -1.09
N ASN A 342 -15.81 -8.31 -1.01
CA ASN A 342 -15.69 -9.44 -1.93
C ASN A 342 -16.12 -10.76 -1.29
N ASP A 343 -17.24 -10.75 -0.58
CA ASP A 343 -17.84 -11.96 0.04
C ASP A 343 -16.86 -12.76 0.92
N GLY A 344 -15.95 -12.08 1.59
CA GLY A 344 -14.96 -12.65 2.49
C GLY A 344 -13.69 -13.17 1.81
N VAL A 345 -13.47 -12.85 0.56
CA VAL A 345 -12.30 -13.31 -0.23
C VAL A 345 -11.26 -12.21 -0.33
N VAL A 346 -10.06 -12.47 0.17
CA VAL A 346 -8.88 -11.62 -0.06
C VAL A 346 -8.28 -11.98 -1.42
N MET A 347 -8.23 -11.01 -2.33
CA MET A 347 -7.49 -11.15 -3.58
C MET A 347 -6.02 -10.74 -3.39
N LYS A 348 -5.11 -11.37 -4.14
CA LYS A 348 -3.72 -10.89 -4.16
C LYS A 348 -3.67 -9.51 -4.79
N PRO A 349 -3.05 -8.52 -4.11
CA PRO A 349 -2.94 -7.20 -4.68
C PRO A 349 -2.06 -7.22 -5.93
N SER A 350 -2.44 -6.46 -6.96
CA SER A 350 -1.68 -6.31 -8.20
C SER A 350 -1.60 -4.86 -8.62
N LEU A 351 -0.41 -4.42 -9.01
CA LEU A 351 -0.14 -3.05 -9.49
C LEU A 351 0.20 -3.02 -10.99
N VAL A 352 0.45 -4.18 -11.61
CA VAL A 352 0.80 -4.31 -13.02
C VAL A 352 -0.25 -5.19 -13.71
N ASP A 353 -0.90 -4.64 -14.72
CA ASP A 353 -1.85 -5.38 -15.56
C ASP A 353 -1.12 -6.18 -16.64
N GLU A 354 -0.26 -5.49 -17.41
CA GLU A 354 0.42 -6.11 -18.55
C GLU A 354 1.87 -5.60 -18.70
N ILE A 355 2.69 -6.43 -19.33
CA ILE A 355 4.01 -6.06 -19.82
C ILE A 355 4.03 -6.35 -21.31
N ILE A 356 4.31 -5.30 -22.11
CA ILE A 356 4.20 -5.32 -23.57
C ILE A 356 5.60 -5.12 -24.19
N ALA A 357 6.01 -6.04 -25.05
CA ALA A 357 7.27 -5.93 -25.78
C ALA A 357 7.22 -4.78 -26.81
N PRO A 358 8.37 -4.28 -27.31
CA PRO A 358 8.42 -3.24 -28.32
C PRO A 358 7.70 -3.60 -29.64
N ASN A 359 7.56 -4.87 -29.96
CA ASN A 359 6.80 -5.37 -31.10
C ASN A 359 5.29 -5.54 -30.83
N LEU A 360 4.81 -4.98 -29.72
CA LEU A 360 3.42 -5.02 -29.24
C LEU A 360 2.92 -6.40 -28.80
N SER A 361 3.77 -7.41 -28.70
CA SER A 361 3.39 -8.69 -28.11
C SER A 361 3.34 -8.60 -26.59
N VAL A 362 2.35 -9.24 -25.98
CA VAL A 362 2.22 -9.32 -24.52
C VAL A 362 3.24 -10.33 -23.99
N ILE A 363 4.17 -9.87 -23.13
CA ILE A 363 5.15 -10.71 -22.44
C ILE A 363 4.51 -11.38 -21.23
N ARG A 364 3.69 -10.61 -20.49
CA ARG A 364 3.00 -11.07 -19.29
C ARG A 364 1.72 -10.28 -19.10
N SER A 365 0.64 -10.98 -18.74
CA SER A 365 -0.61 -10.42 -18.25
C SER A 365 -0.84 -10.89 -16.80
N SER A 366 -1.38 -10.02 -15.97
CA SER A 366 -1.71 -10.35 -14.58
C SER A 366 -3.12 -10.93 -14.53
N GLU A 367 -3.26 -12.14 -14.01
CA GLU A 367 -4.55 -12.75 -13.77
C GLU A 367 -4.92 -12.60 -12.28
N PRO A 368 -6.17 -12.19 -11.96
CA PRO A 368 -6.64 -12.13 -10.60
C PRO A 368 -6.50 -13.49 -9.89
N SER A 369 -5.97 -13.48 -8.70
CA SER A 369 -5.80 -14.70 -7.90
C SER A 369 -6.17 -14.50 -6.45
N ILE A 370 -6.77 -15.52 -5.86
CA ILE A 370 -7.16 -15.52 -4.46
C ILE A 370 -5.92 -15.66 -3.59
N TYR A 371 -5.82 -14.82 -2.56
CA TYR A 371 -4.85 -14.97 -1.49
C TYR A 371 -5.39 -15.93 -0.41
N SER A 372 -6.58 -15.64 0.14
CA SER A 372 -7.20 -16.40 1.24
C SER A 372 -8.71 -16.18 1.29
N ARG A 373 -9.37 -16.87 2.22
CA ARG A 373 -10.79 -16.71 2.51
C ARG A 373 -11.01 -16.61 4.03
N PRO A 374 -10.68 -15.46 4.65
CA PRO A 374 -10.80 -15.28 6.10
C PRO A 374 -12.26 -15.28 6.61
N LEU A 375 -13.22 -15.02 5.74
CA LEU A 375 -14.63 -14.88 6.12
C LEU A 375 -15.53 -15.79 5.30
N SER A 376 -16.60 -16.27 5.94
CA SER A 376 -17.77 -16.78 5.24
C SER A 376 -18.54 -15.62 4.57
N THR A 377 -19.32 -15.92 3.53
CA THR A 377 -20.20 -14.93 2.88
C THR A 377 -21.20 -14.32 3.89
N GLY A 378 -21.66 -15.12 4.86
CA GLY A 378 -22.55 -14.66 5.91
C GLY A 378 -21.90 -13.61 6.82
N THR A 379 -20.67 -13.86 7.26
CA THR A 379 -19.90 -12.90 8.06
C THR A 379 -19.56 -11.64 7.28
N ALA A 380 -19.20 -11.76 6.00
CA ALA A 380 -18.93 -10.61 5.14
C ALA A 380 -20.17 -9.72 4.98
N ALA A 381 -21.34 -10.32 4.78
CA ALA A 381 -22.61 -9.60 4.69
C ALA A 381 -22.96 -8.89 6.00
N GLU A 382 -22.77 -9.56 7.14
CA GLU A 382 -23.02 -8.97 8.47
C GLU A 382 -22.06 -7.80 8.76
N LEU A 383 -20.77 -7.97 8.48
CA LEU A 383 -19.78 -6.88 8.57
C LEU A 383 -20.15 -5.71 7.66
N THR A 384 -20.58 -5.96 6.42
CA THR A 384 -21.03 -4.93 5.49
C THR A 384 -22.19 -4.14 6.11
N ARG A 385 -23.19 -4.81 6.67
CA ARG A 385 -24.33 -4.18 7.35
C ARG A 385 -23.86 -3.30 8.52
N MET A 386 -22.95 -3.80 9.35
CA MET A 386 -22.38 -3.05 10.49
C MET A 386 -21.55 -1.84 10.02
N MET A 387 -20.78 -1.99 8.94
CA MET A 387 -19.98 -0.91 8.35
C MET A 387 -20.86 0.17 7.72
N VAL A 388 -21.97 -0.19 7.06
CA VAL A 388 -22.98 0.77 6.58
C VAL A 388 -23.59 1.52 7.76
N GLY A 389 -24.00 0.80 8.83
CA GLY A 389 -24.51 1.41 10.04
C GLY A 389 -23.54 2.38 10.72
N ASN A 390 -22.22 2.11 10.64
CA ASN A 390 -21.18 3.02 11.15
C ASN A 390 -21.11 4.33 10.36
N VAL A 391 -21.33 4.30 9.03
CA VAL A 391 -21.36 5.50 8.19
C VAL A 391 -22.68 6.27 8.37
N GLU A 392 -23.82 5.59 8.25
CA GLU A 392 -25.12 6.26 8.26
C GLU A 392 -25.53 6.85 9.60
N ARG A 393 -25.26 6.12 10.69
CA ARG A 393 -25.78 6.40 12.03
C ARG A 393 -24.73 6.34 13.13
N GLY A 394 -23.45 6.20 12.73
CA GLY A 394 -22.33 6.02 13.65
C GLY A 394 -21.28 7.13 13.54
N VAL A 395 -20.04 6.74 13.85
CA VAL A 395 -18.90 7.67 13.95
C VAL A 395 -18.11 7.84 12.66
N ALA A 396 -18.65 7.37 11.51
CA ALA A 396 -18.02 7.52 10.19
C ALA A 396 -18.84 8.39 9.24
N SER A 397 -19.69 9.26 9.75
CA SER A 397 -20.64 10.09 8.99
C SER A 397 -19.97 11.05 7.99
N GLY A 398 -18.69 11.36 8.16
CA GLY A 398 -17.91 12.15 7.19
C GLY A 398 -17.78 11.50 5.81
N ALA A 399 -18.06 10.19 5.70
CA ALA A 399 -18.06 9.45 4.44
C ALA A 399 -19.45 9.32 3.79
N ILE A 400 -20.50 9.92 4.33
CA ILE A 400 -21.85 9.87 3.75
C ILE A 400 -21.85 10.50 2.35
N ILE A 401 -22.35 9.72 1.37
CA ILE A 401 -22.57 10.16 -0.01
C ILE A 401 -24.07 10.06 -0.29
N SER A 402 -24.69 11.15 -0.75
CA SER A 402 -26.12 11.17 -1.03
C SER A 402 -26.48 10.18 -2.14
N GLY A 403 -27.44 9.27 -1.85
CA GLY A 403 -27.91 8.27 -2.82
C GLY A 403 -26.99 7.07 -3.00
N LEU A 404 -25.98 6.91 -2.13
CA LEU A 404 -25.02 5.78 -2.18
C LEU A 404 -24.80 5.21 -0.77
N ASN A 405 -24.95 3.90 -0.61
CA ASN A 405 -24.60 3.25 0.63
C ASN A 405 -23.09 3.00 0.66
N VAL A 406 -22.43 3.62 1.62
CA VAL A 406 -20.99 3.45 1.90
C VAL A 406 -20.84 2.56 3.12
N ALA A 407 -20.10 1.48 2.99
CA ALA A 407 -19.64 0.68 4.12
C ALA A 407 -18.29 1.19 4.61
N GLY A 408 -18.15 1.55 5.89
CA GLY A 408 -16.88 2.12 6.34
C GLY A 408 -16.64 2.07 7.84
N LYS A 409 -15.38 2.28 8.21
CA LYS A 409 -14.89 2.35 9.59
C LYS A 409 -13.85 3.44 9.74
N THR A 410 -14.00 4.28 10.75
CA THR A 410 -12.98 5.27 11.14
C THR A 410 -12.05 4.71 12.21
N GLY A 411 -10.86 5.26 12.27
CA GLY A 411 -9.88 5.05 13.32
C GLY A 411 -9.19 6.33 13.72
N THR A 412 -8.78 6.40 14.97
CA THR A 412 -7.85 7.40 15.48
C THR A 412 -6.90 6.66 16.40
N ALA A 413 -5.61 6.71 16.11
CA ALA A 413 -4.60 6.05 16.91
C ALA A 413 -3.58 7.06 17.42
N GLU A 414 -3.10 6.87 18.64
CA GLU A 414 -2.00 7.65 19.22
C GLU A 414 -0.68 7.00 18.81
N THR A 415 0.29 7.81 18.35
CA THR A 415 1.58 7.29 17.87
C THR A 415 2.56 6.99 19.01
N GLY A 416 2.23 7.37 20.24
CA GLY A 416 3.11 7.24 21.40
C GLY A 416 4.29 8.21 21.41
N ILE A 417 4.41 9.09 20.40
CA ILE A 417 5.46 10.11 20.29
C ILE A 417 4.78 11.49 20.38
N GLY A 418 4.96 12.17 21.49
CA GLY A 418 4.35 13.48 21.73
C GLY A 418 2.83 13.45 21.64
N SER A 419 2.23 14.41 20.94
CA SER A 419 0.79 14.48 20.65
C SER A 419 0.41 13.89 19.29
N GLY A 420 1.33 13.18 18.63
CA GLY A 420 1.14 12.62 17.29
C GLY A 420 0.00 11.61 17.23
N ARG A 421 -0.83 11.73 16.21
CA ARG A 421 -1.97 10.86 15.93
C ARG A 421 -1.99 10.44 14.48
N THR A 422 -2.64 9.31 14.22
CA THR A 422 -3.03 8.89 12.86
C THR A 422 -4.55 8.86 12.77
N PHE A 423 -5.05 9.44 11.70
CA PHE A 423 -6.49 9.52 11.41
C PHE A 423 -6.79 8.57 10.25
N TRP A 424 -7.67 7.60 10.48
CA TRP A 424 -7.98 6.56 9.53
C TRP A 424 -9.43 6.61 9.07
N PHE A 425 -9.63 6.26 7.81
CA PHE A 425 -10.86 5.74 7.28
C PHE A 425 -10.55 4.55 6.37
N THR A 426 -11.37 3.51 6.43
CA THR A 426 -11.38 2.42 5.46
C THR A 426 -12.81 2.00 5.19
N GLY A 427 -13.07 1.54 3.98
CA GLY A 427 -14.41 1.12 3.57
C GLY A 427 -14.49 0.86 2.08
N PHE A 428 -15.71 0.72 1.58
CA PHE A 428 -15.99 0.45 0.18
C PHE A 428 -17.35 1.00 -0.25
N ALA A 429 -17.53 1.14 -1.55
CA ALA A 429 -18.78 1.59 -2.15
C ALA A 429 -18.93 1.05 -3.59
N PRO A 430 -20.21 0.90 -4.08
CA PRO A 430 -21.46 0.79 -3.29
C PRO A 430 -21.43 -0.42 -2.35
N ALA A 431 -22.16 -0.38 -1.24
CA ALA A 431 -22.18 -1.51 -0.30
C ALA A 431 -22.82 -2.78 -0.89
N GLU A 432 -23.80 -2.63 -1.79
CA GLU A 432 -24.54 -3.73 -2.42
C GLU A 432 -23.83 -4.35 -3.63
N SER A 433 -22.99 -3.57 -4.30
CA SER A 433 -22.24 -3.97 -5.50
C SER A 433 -20.89 -3.26 -5.50
N PRO A 434 -19.96 -3.69 -4.67
CA PRO A 434 -18.70 -2.98 -4.45
C PRO A 434 -17.86 -2.83 -5.71
N ARG A 435 -17.49 -1.58 -6.04
CA ARG A 435 -16.60 -1.25 -7.16
C ARG A 435 -15.19 -0.91 -6.70
N VAL A 436 -15.09 -0.34 -5.48
CA VAL A 436 -13.80 0.08 -4.91
C VAL A 436 -13.81 -0.06 -3.41
N ALA A 437 -12.72 -0.58 -2.86
CA ALA A 437 -12.36 -0.50 -1.44
C ALA A 437 -11.22 0.49 -1.26
N ILE A 438 -11.25 1.26 -0.16
CA ILE A 438 -10.31 2.35 0.08
C ILE A 438 -9.77 2.31 1.51
N ALA A 439 -8.52 2.71 1.68
CA ALA A 439 -7.94 3.08 2.96
C ALA A 439 -7.27 4.45 2.85
N VAL A 440 -7.55 5.30 3.83
CA VAL A 440 -6.95 6.62 3.99
C VAL A 440 -6.30 6.69 5.36
N VAL A 441 -5.05 7.13 5.41
CA VAL A 441 -4.36 7.52 6.64
C VAL A 441 -3.82 8.93 6.51
N VAL A 442 -4.00 9.72 7.57
CA VAL A 442 -3.42 11.06 7.68
C VAL A 442 -2.66 11.14 9.00
N GLU A 443 -1.40 11.56 8.93
CA GLU A 443 -0.57 11.86 10.10
C GLU A 443 -0.83 13.30 10.58
N GLY A 444 -0.92 13.51 11.88
CA GLY A 444 -1.12 14.86 12.41
C GLY A 444 -1.06 14.91 13.93
N ASP A 445 -1.07 16.11 14.44
CA ASP A 445 -1.06 16.46 15.86
C ASP A 445 -2.33 17.22 16.29
N ARG A 446 -3.35 17.27 15.44
CA ARG A 446 -4.61 17.96 15.71
C ARG A 446 -5.31 17.36 16.92
N ALA A 447 -5.38 18.11 18.00
CA ALA A 447 -5.99 17.66 19.25
C ALA A 447 -7.49 17.34 19.11
N ASP A 448 -8.20 18.02 18.21
CA ASP A 448 -9.63 17.90 17.90
C ASP A 448 -9.92 17.04 16.64
N GLY A 449 -8.87 16.57 15.95
CA GLY A 449 -9.01 15.71 14.76
C GLY A 449 -9.47 14.30 15.11
N THR A 450 -10.30 13.73 14.25
CA THR A 450 -10.73 12.31 14.29
C THR A 450 -10.68 11.72 12.89
N GLY A 451 -10.70 10.39 12.77
CA GLY A 451 -10.82 9.74 11.47
C GLY A 451 -12.06 10.23 10.70
N ASN A 452 -13.14 10.57 11.40
CA ASN A 452 -14.37 11.10 10.80
C ASN A 452 -14.22 12.51 10.21
N THR A 453 -13.45 13.37 10.86
CA THR A 453 -13.30 14.77 10.44
C THR A 453 -12.12 15.00 9.50
N VAL A 454 -11.17 14.05 9.44
CA VAL A 454 -9.94 14.18 8.67
C VAL A 454 -9.89 13.18 7.49
N ALA A 455 -9.96 11.88 7.76
CA ALA A 455 -9.76 10.85 6.75
C ALA A 455 -11.04 10.49 5.98
N ALA A 456 -12.22 10.49 6.62
CA ALA A 456 -13.48 10.14 5.98
C ALA A 456 -13.87 11.09 4.83
N PRO A 457 -13.69 12.42 4.93
CA PRO A 457 -13.95 13.33 3.79
C PRO A 457 -13.04 13.09 2.59
N ILE A 458 -11.78 12.70 2.82
CA ILE A 458 -10.84 12.34 1.75
C ILE A 458 -11.35 11.08 1.03
N ALA A 459 -11.71 10.04 1.78
CA ALA A 459 -12.27 8.82 1.22
C ALA A 459 -13.56 9.10 0.44
N LYS A 460 -14.45 9.94 0.98
CA LYS A 460 -15.68 10.36 0.30
C LYS A 460 -15.39 10.93 -1.08
N ALA A 461 -14.47 11.88 -1.19
CA ALA A 461 -14.13 12.52 -2.47
C ALA A 461 -13.63 11.51 -3.51
N VAL A 462 -12.83 10.53 -3.10
CA VAL A 462 -12.34 9.47 -4.00
C VAL A 462 -13.47 8.53 -4.40
N LEU A 463 -14.34 8.13 -3.47
CA LEU A 463 -15.50 7.28 -3.74
C LEU A 463 -16.49 7.97 -4.71
N GLU A 464 -16.72 9.26 -4.55
CA GLU A 464 -17.53 10.07 -5.47
C GLU A 464 -16.93 10.09 -6.89
N ALA A 465 -15.60 10.18 -7.02
CA ALA A 465 -14.93 10.15 -8.31
C ALA A 465 -15.10 8.81 -9.04
N VAL A 466 -15.10 7.67 -8.29
CA VAL A 466 -15.40 6.34 -8.86
C VAL A 466 -16.82 6.26 -9.41
N MET A 467 -17.78 6.86 -8.71
CA MET A 467 -19.19 6.79 -9.10
C MET A 467 -19.53 7.72 -10.27
N ALA A 468 -18.67 8.70 -10.56
CA ALA A 468 -18.82 9.62 -11.69
C ALA A 468 -18.31 9.04 -13.02
N GLN A 469 -17.61 7.93 -13.00
CA GLN A 469 -17.17 7.15 -14.18
C GLN A 469 -18.25 6.15 -14.63
#